data_f866b297e5fef07ebe670207b6638c87
#
_entry.id   f866b297e5fef07ebe670207b6638c87
#
_cell.length_a   1.000
_cell.length_b   1.000
_cell.length_c   1.000
_cell.angle_alpha   90.00
_cell.angle_beta   90.00
_cell.angle_gamma   90.00
#
_symmetry.space_group_name_H-M   'P 1'
#
loop_
_entity.id
_entity.type
_entity.pdbx_description
1 polymer ?
#
loop_
_entity_poly.entity_id
_entity_poly.type
_entity_poly.pdbx_seq_one_letter_code
_entity_poly.pdbx_strand_id
1 'polypeptide(L)'
;MKSDARATEIVAREAALFIQREASSDSLITVIRAQSIAHGDRIMVFVSVFPVEKAHAALAFLERQREAFSNHLKSRTHLRLPRVEFMLDNGESSLPDKATQ
;
A
#
# COMPACT_ATOMS: atom_id res chain seq x y z
N MET A 1 -15.29 12.70 1.29
CA MET A 1 -15.78 11.59 0.53
C MET A 1 -15.08 11.44 -0.77
N LYS A 2 -15.36 12.31 -1.69
CA LYS A 2 -14.68 12.22 -2.98
C LYS A 2 -13.19 12.37 -2.85
N SER A 3 -12.76 13.23 -1.94
CA SER A 3 -11.33 13.43 -1.76
C SER A 3 -10.66 12.18 -1.25
N ASP A 4 -11.37 11.38 -0.44
CA ASP A 4 -10.79 10.14 0.06
C ASP A 4 -10.58 9.14 -1.06
N ALA A 5 -11.56 8.99 -1.94
CA ALA A 5 -11.42 8.04 -3.04
C ALA A 5 -10.30 8.47 -3.97
N ARG A 6 -10.20 9.77 -4.22
CA ARG A 6 -9.14 10.27 -5.07
C ARG A 6 -7.77 10.06 -4.45
N ALA A 7 -7.67 10.32 -3.16
CA ALA A 7 -6.40 10.14 -2.48
C ALA A 7 -5.95 8.69 -2.50
N THR A 8 -6.87 7.76 -2.26
CA THR A 8 -6.48 6.35 -2.29
C THR A 8 -6.07 5.90 -3.68
N GLU A 9 -6.73 6.40 -4.71
CA GLU A 9 -6.32 6.07 -6.07
C GLU A 9 -4.93 6.56 -6.38
N ILE A 10 -4.64 7.80 -5.97
CA ILE A 10 -3.33 8.37 -6.22
C ILE A 10 -2.26 7.59 -5.45
N VAL A 11 -2.53 7.28 -4.20
CA VAL A 11 -1.57 6.55 -3.39
C VAL A 11 -1.32 5.16 -3.99
N ALA A 12 -2.38 4.47 -4.41
CA ALA A 12 -2.22 3.14 -4.98
C ALA A 12 -1.36 3.19 -6.24
N ARG A 13 -1.61 4.14 -7.10
CA ARG A 13 -0.85 4.26 -8.33
C ARG A 13 0.61 4.58 -8.06
N GLU A 14 0.85 5.56 -7.19
CA GLU A 14 2.22 5.95 -6.89
C GLU A 14 2.96 4.84 -6.16
N ALA A 15 2.24 4.09 -5.31
CA ALA A 15 2.87 2.96 -4.63
C ALA A 15 3.32 1.90 -5.64
N ALA A 16 2.47 1.61 -6.62
CA ALA A 16 2.83 0.62 -7.62
C ALA A 16 4.08 1.03 -8.39
N LEU A 17 4.15 2.30 -8.77
CA LEU A 17 5.32 2.80 -9.50
C LEU A 17 6.56 2.80 -8.62
N PHE A 18 6.41 3.23 -7.37
CA PHE A 18 7.53 3.28 -6.44
C PHE A 18 8.09 1.89 -6.20
N ILE A 19 7.21 0.91 -5.96
CA ILE A 19 7.65 -0.45 -5.71
C ILE A 19 8.33 -1.02 -6.94
N GLN A 20 7.77 -0.77 -8.11
CA GLN A 20 8.38 -1.27 -9.34
C GLN A 20 9.80 -0.78 -9.51
N ARG A 21 10.06 0.47 -9.09
CA ARG A 21 11.38 1.05 -9.23
C ARG A 21 12.34 0.60 -8.15
N GLU A 22 11.85 0.45 -6.91
CA GLU A 22 12.73 0.25 -5.78
C GLU A 22 12.90 -1.18 -5.33
N ALA A 23 11.93 -2.05 -5.64
CA ALA A 23 11.99 -3.42 -5.15
C ALA A 23 12.96 -4.25 -5.99
N SER A 24 13.57 -5.24 -5.34
CA SER A 24 14.45 -6.15 -6.05
C SER A 24 13.60 -7.12 -6.88
N SER A 25 14.29 -7.90 -7.70
CA SER A 25 13.60 -8.88 -8.53
C SER A 25 13.40 -10.22 -7.83
N ASP A 26 13.72 -10.28 -6.53
CA ASP A 26 13.57 -11.54 -5.78
C ASP A 26 12.13 -11.98 -5.69
N SER A 27 11.20 -11.05 -5.72
CA SER A 27 9.81 -11.39 -5.63
C SER A 27 9.02 -10.37 -6.42
N LEU A 28 7.78 -10.75 -6.73
CA LEU A 28 6.85 -9.86 -7.42
C LEU A 28 5.89 -9.29 -6.39
N ILE A 29 5.94 -7.98 -6.19
CA ILE A 29 5.05 -7.29 -5.27
C ILE A 29 4.04 -6.52 -6.09
N THR A 30 2.76 -6.81 -5.87
CA THR A 30 1.68 -6.19 -6.62
C THR A 30 0.80 -5.39 -5.68
N VAL A 31 0.55 -4.14 -6.02
CA VAL A 31 -0.40 -3.34 -5.27
C VAL A 31 -1.81 -3.75 -5.68
N ILE A 32 -2.59 -4.18 -4.71
CA ILE A 32 -3.95 -4.65 -4.97
C ILE A 32 -4.92 -3.48 -4.89
N ARG A 33 -4.82 -2.70 -3.82
CA ARG A 33 -5.69 -1.55 -3.63
C ARG A 33 -5.17 -0.74 -2.46
N ALA A 34 -5.73 0.45 -2.31
CA ALA A 34 -5.49 1.28 -1.13
C ALA A 34 -6.83 1.61 -0.51
N GLN A 35 -6.84 1.74 0.80
CA GLN A 35 -8.08 1.96 1.53
C GLN A 35 -7.84 2.94 2.64
N SER A 36 -8.73 3.91 2.76
CA SER A 36 -8.70 4.88 3.85
C SER A 36 -9.29 4.23 5.10
N ILE A 37 -8.61 4.39 6.21
CA ILE A 37 -9.07 3.82 7.48
C ILE A 37 -9.01 4.88 8.56
N ALA A 38 -9.64 4.59 9.69
CA ALA A 38 -9.65 5.47 10.86
C ALA A 38 -10.08 6.87 10.50
N HIS A 39 -11.19 6.96 9.76
CA HIS A 39 -11.76 8.24 9.37
C HIS A 39 -10.78 9.10 8.58
N GLY A 40 -9.97 8.45 7.78
CA GLY A 40 -9.03 9.17 6.95
C GLY A 40 -7.68 9.44 7.59
N ASP A 41 -7.46 8.93 8.80
CA ASP A 41 -6.18 9.13 9.46
C ASP A 41 -5.06 8.39 8.75
N ARG A 42 -5.38 7.28 8.11
CA ARG A 42 -4.36 6.47 7.45
C ARG A 42 -4.88 5.92 6.15
N ILE A 43 -3.96 5.67 5.25
CA ILE A 43 -4.27 4.95 4.02
C ILE A 43 -3.46 3.66 4.06
N MET A 44 -4.18 2.55 3.95
CA MET A 44 -3.56 1.24 3.97
C MET A 44 -3.41 0.75 2.53
N VAL A 45 -2.19 0.44 2.13
CA VAL A 45 -1.91 -0.10 0.80
C VAL A 45 -1.77 -1.60 0.92
N PHE A 46 -2.65 -2.33 0.25
CA PHE A 46 -2.65 -3.78 0.29
C PHE A 46 -1.85 -4.32 -0.89
N VAL A 47 -0.93 -5.23 -0.59
CA VAL A 47 -0.06 -5.81 -1.60
C VAL A 47 -0.12 -7.32 -1.54
N SER A 48 0.12 -7.95 -2.69
CA SER A 48 0.35 -9.39 -2.73
C SER A 48 1.80 -9.62 -3.12
N VAL A 49 2.33 -10.78 -2.74
CA VAL A 49 3.72 -11.11 -2.98
C VAL A 49 3.81 -12.52 -3.53
N PHE A 50 4.57 -12.68 -4.59
CA PHE A 50 4.82 -13.98 -5.18
C PHE A 50 6.33 -14.16 -5.39
N PRO A 51 6.91 -15.28 -4.99
CA PRO A 51 6.29 -16.42 -4.32
C PRO A 51 5.93 -16.10 -2.87
N VAL A 52 4.99 -16.82 -2.35
CA VAL A 52 4.40 -16.46 -1.06
C VAL A 52 5.42 -16.53 0.09
N GLU A 53 6.42 -17.39 -0.02
CA GLU A 53 7.41 -17.48 1.03
C GLU A 53 8.30 -16.24 1.11
N LYS A 54 8.21 -15.35 0.13
CA LYS A 54 8.93 -14.08 0.17
C LYS A 54 8.10 -12.96 0.79
N ALA A 55 6.87 -13.27 1.19
CA ALA A 55 5.96 -12.21 1.64
C ALA A 55 6.48 -11.48 2.87
N HIS A 56 7.05 -12.22 3.81
CA HIS A 56 7.53 -11.60 5.04
C HIS A 56 8.67 -10.61 4.74
N ALA A 57 9.61 -11.05 3.92
CA ALA A 57 10.75 -10.19 3.58
C ALA A 57 10.29 -8.98 2.76
N ALA A 58 9.32 -9.20 1.88
CA ALA A 58 8.82 -8.10 1.07
C ALA A 58 8.12 -7.05 1.94
N LEU A 59 7.33 -7.50 2.91
CA LEU A 59 6.66 -6.56 3.78
C LEU A 59 7.66 -5.79 4.63
N ALA A 60 8.72 -6.48 5.10
CA ALA A 60 9.75 -5.79 5.85
C ALA A 60 10.44 -4.72 5.01
N PHE A 61 10.67 -5.03 3.73
CA PHE A 61 11.23 -4.06 2.81
C PHE A 61 10.33 -2.83 2.70
N LEU A 62 9.03 -3.06 2.52
CA LEU A 62 8.08 -1.96 2.38
C LEU A 62 8.03 -1.12 3.65
N GLU A 63 8.10 -1.75 4.81
CA GLU A 63 8.11 -1.01 6.05
C GLU A 63 9.33 -0.12 6.15
N ARG A 64 10.47 -0.61 5.70
CA ARG A 64 11.69 0.23 5.71
C ARG A 64 11.60 1.37 4.72
N GLN A 65 10.84 1.19 3.64
CA GLN A 65 10.72 2.20 2.59
C GLN A 65 9.60 3.18 2.84
N ARG A 66 8.89 3.04 3.94
CA ARG A 66 7.67 3.82 4.16
C ARG A 66 7.95 5.32 4.17
N GLU A 67 9.02 5.72 4.81
CA GLU A 67 9.36 7.14 4.87
C GLU A 67 9.78 7.66 3.50
N ALA A 68 10.58 6.87 2.78
CA ALA A 68 10.98 7.27 1.44
C ALA A 68 9.77 7.40 0.53
N PHE A 69 8.83 6.49 0.66
CA PHE A 69 7.62 6.59 -0.14
C PHE A 69 6.79 7.81 0.24
N SER A 70 6.72 8.12 1.51
CA SER A 70 6.00 9.30 1.96
C SER A 70 6.60 10.57 1.34
N ASN A 71 7.94 10.64 1.32
CA ASN A 71 8.60 11.78 0.70
C ASN A 71 8.36 11.81 -0.79
N HIS A 72 8.34 10.64 -1.42
CA HIS A 72 8.04 10.55 -2.85
C HIS A 72 6.65 11.13 -3.14
N LEU A 73 5.67 10.77 -2.31
CA LEU A 73 4.32 11.29 -2.49
C LEU A 73 4.28 12.80 -2.37
N LYS A 74 5.00 13.35 -1.40
CA LYS A 74 5.02 14.79 -1.21
C LYS A 74 5.59 15.51 -2.41
N SER A 75 6.57 14.90 -3.06
CA SER A 75 7.20 15.54 -4.21
C SER A 75 6.38 15.37 -5.48
N ARG A 76 5.51 14.36 -5.54
CA ARG A 76 4.75 14.07 -6.74
C ARG A 76 3.35 14.63 -6.71
N THR A 77 2.82 14.91 -5.54
CA THR A 77 1.48 15.42 -5.41
C THR A 77 1.48 16.65 -4.54
N HIS A 78 0.44 17.44 -4.66
CA HIS A 78 0.27 18.60 -3.80
C HIS A 78 -0.79 18.33 -2.75
N LEU A 79 -1.21 17.06 -2.64
CA LEU A 79 -2.23 16.70 -1.68
C LEU A 79 -1.61 16.54 -0.31
N ARG A 80 -2.36 16.92 0.70
CA ARG A 80 -1.98 16.62 2.05
C ARG A 80 -2.49 15.22 2.35
N LEU A 81 -1.59 14.27 2.37
CA LEU A 81 -1.96 12.88 2.50
C LEU A 81 -1.76 12.40 3.92
N PRO A 82 -2.62 11.51 4.41
CA PRO A 82 -2.43 10.92 5.71
C PRO A 82 -1.30 9.92 5.68
N ARG A 83 -1.03 9.34 6.85
CA ARG A 83 -0.01 8.31 6.95
C ARG A 83 -0.34 7.14 6.03
N VAL A 84 0.67 6.63 5.35
CA VAL A 84 0.50 5.48 4.47
C VAL A 84 1.20 4.29 5.09
N GLU A 85 0.51 3.15 5.11
CA GLU A 85 1.06 1.91 5.62
C GLU A 85 0.81 0.79 4.63
N PHE A 86 1.60 -0.27 4.73
CA PHE A 86 1.48 -1.41 3.84
C PHE A 86 1.00 -2.63 4.59
N MET A 87 0.22 -3.46 3.92
CA MET A 87 -0.29 -4.68 4.51
C MET A 87 -0.41 -5.74 3.43
N LEU A 88 -0.13 -6.98 3.81
CA LEU A 88 -0.31 -8.08 2.87
C LEU A 88 -1.79 -8.35 2.67
N ASP A 89 -2.14 -8.61 1.44
CA ASP A 89 -3.49 -9.03 1.08
C ASP A 89 -3.36 -10.41 0.47
N ASN A 90 -3.76 -11.41 1.22
CA ASN A 90 -3.67 -12.78 0.72
C ASN A 90 -4.97 -13.24 0.09
N GLY A 91 -5.83 -12.30 -0.24
CA GLY A 91 -7.07 -12.60 -0.93
C GLY A 91 -8.22 -12.98 -0.03
N GLU A 92 -7.91 -13.63 1.05
CA GLU A 92 -8.96 -14.05 1.99
C GLU A 92 -9.27 -12.99 3.01
N SER A 93 -8.26 -12.23 3.36
CA SER A 93 -8.44 -11.20 4.36
C SER A 93 -9.43 -10.14 3.92
N SER A 94 -9.66 -10.06 2.66
CA SER A 94 -10.60 -9.07 2.15
C SER A 94 -12.03 -9.39 2.51
N LEU A 95 -12.21 -10.52 3.05
CA LEU A 95 -13.55 -10.87 3.44
C LEU A 95 -13.91 -10.26 4.73
N PRO A 96 -14.04 -10.15 5.24
CA PRO A 96 -14.21 -9.86 6.31
C PRO A 96 -14.93 -10.03 7.13
N ASP A 97 -14.60 -10.06 6.53
CA ASP A 97 -14.70 -10.14 7.07
C ASP A 97 -15.41 -10.50 7.66
N LYS A 98 -15.61 -10.84 7.40
CA LYS A 98 -16.01 -11.19 7.67
C LYS A 98 -16.39 -11.36 8.48
N ALA A 99 -16.56 -11.26 8.20
CA ALA A 99 -16.73 -11.37 8.77
C ALA A 99 -17.22 -11.44 9.60
N THR A 100 -17.37 -11.40 9.42
CA THR A 100 -17.53 -11.47 10.05
C THR A 100 -17.93 -11.50 10.78
N GLN A 101 -18.13 -11.54 10.59
CA GLN A 101 -18.18 -11.57 10.99
C GLN A 101 -18.34 -11.38 11.59
#